data_34d2ca9b226fea10ad3a3fbf17bb9c02
#
_entry.id   34d2ca9b226fea10ad3a3fbf17bb9c02
#
_cell.length_a   1.000
_cell.length_b   1.000
_cell.length_c   1.000
_cell.angle_alpha   90.00
_cell.angle_beta   90.00
_cell.angle_gamma   90.00
#
_symmetry.space_group_name_H-M   'P 1'
#
loop_
_entity.id
_entity.type
_entity.pdbx_description
1 polymer ?
#
loop_
_entity_poly.entity_id
_entity_poly.type
_entity_poly.pdbx_seq_one_letter_code
_entity_poly.pdbx_strand_id
1 'polypeptide(L)'
;MIDFNSFLDNLEQLGEDISSKTFLLAVSGGADSMVLSSLFKMSNLKFEIAHINYHFRGEDSNLDQKIVEDFCTTNQIKFHLKDVSEEEKSKMTSLQNWARKIRYDYFFRILEEENLDYIVTAHHLNDELETFFINLSRGSGIKGLSGIPTNENSILRPLLKFTKAEIYAFAEENKIDFREDKSNQKDDYLRNKIRNHLTPKLLEISPQFLKQFGKSLSYLSSVNDFYQNEIEKTFQEILTEENEEGFTLNKEILLQKPKVLIIEIIRKLGFTGIEIEKIMNAENGKFFRSSTYEIAIKRKEIVCHKRN
;
A
#
# COMPACT_ATOMS: atom_id res chain seq x y z
N MET A 1 6.50 18.25 14.63
CA MET A 1 5.06 18.53 14.68
C MET A 1 4.55 18.60 13.26
N ILE A 2 3.38 18.08 12.96
CA ILE A 2 2.76 18.23 11.63
C ILE A 2 2.46 19.72 11.46
N ASP A 3 2.99 20.30 10.38
CA ASP A 3 2.58 21.59 9.88
C ASP A 3 1.48 21.36 8.82
N PHE A 4 0.37 22.08 8.93
CA PHE A 4 -0.78 21.93 8.04
C PHE A 4 -0.42 22.18 6.57
N ASN A 5 0.45 23.16 6.29
CA ASN A 5 0.89 23.42 4.93
C ASN A 5 1.73 22.25 4.38
N SER A 6 2.60 21.67 5.19
CA SER A 6 3.35 20.46 4.79
C SER A 6 2.45 19.25 4.51
N PHE A 7 1.31 19.13 5.20
CA PHE A 7 0.31 18.12 4.88
C PHE A 7 -0.35 18.40 3.52
N LEU A 8 -0.75 19.65 3.25
CA LEU A 8 -1.34 20.03 1.96
C LEU A 8 -0.36 19.81 0.81
N ASP A 9 0.89 20.26 0.96
CA ASP A 9 1.96 20.04 -0.03
C ASP A 9 2.15 18.55 -0.34
N ASN A 10 2.12 17.70 0.70
CA ASN A 10 2.22 16.25 0.52
C ASN A 10 1.00 15.69 -0.22
N LEU A 11 -0.20 16.15 0.11
CA LEU A 11 -1.42 15.67 -0.51
C LEU A 11 -1.49 16.09 -2.00
N GLU A 12 -1.10 17.33 -2.33
CA GLU A 12 -1.04 17.85 -3.70
C GLU A 12 -0.05 17.07 -4.57
N GLN A 13 1.06 16.57 -3.98
CA GLN A 13 2.03 15.74 -4.70
C GLN A 13 1.51 14.32 -5.01
N LEU A 14 0.42 13.87 -4.39
CA LEU A 14 -0.11 12.52 -4.56
C LEU A 14 -1.10 12.37 -5.72
N GLY A 15 -1.64 13.45 -6.23
CA GLY A 15 -2.60 13.38 -7.33
C GLY A 15 -2.73 14.72 -8.06
N GLU A 16 -3.26 14.67 -9.26
CA GLU A 16 -3.54 15.86 -10.05
C GLU A 16 -4.85 16.50 -9.59
N ASP A 17 -4.86 17.83 -9.51
CA ASP A 17 -6.05 18.66 -9.25
C ASP A 17 -6.82 18.23 -7.97
N ILE A 18 -6.07 17.99 -6.91
CA ILE A 18 -6.58 17.47 -5.61
C ILE A 18 -7.74 18.33 -5.06
N SER A 19 -7.73 19.64 -5.30
CA SER A 19 -8.77 20.53 -4.80
C SER A 19 -10.16 20.28 -5.41
N SER A 20 -10.23 19.69 -6.60
CA SER A 20 -11.48 19.32 -7.28
C SER A 20 -11.97 17.93 -6.93
N LYS A 21 -11.14 17.10 -6.27
CA LYS A 21 -11.39 15.69 -5.99
C LYS A 21 -12.24 15.47 -4.74
N THR A 22 -12.81 14.27 -4.69
CA THR A 22 -13.63 13.77 -3.58
C THR A 22 -12.98 12.52 -2.96
N PHE A 23 -13.04 12.40 -1.63
CA PHE A 23 -12.24 11.43 -0.90
C PHE A 23 -13.07 10.56 0.02
N LEU A 24 -12.70 9.29 0.14
CA LEU A 24 -13.17 8.37 1.18
C LEU A 24 -12.06 8.15 2.20
N LEU A 25 -12.20 8.65 3.41
CA LEU A 25 -11.24 8.42 4.48
C LEU A 25 -11.54 7.11 5.20
N ALA A 26 -10.53 6.24 5.30
CA ALA A 26 -10.59 5.02 6.09
C ALA A 26 -10.25 5.33 7.55
N VAL A 27 -11.26 5.39 8.42
CA VAL A 27 -11.12 5.87 9.81
C VAL A 27 -11.41 4.76 10.81
N SER A 28 -10.41 4.46 11.67
CA SER A 28 -10.51 3.41 12.69
C SER A 28 -10.92 3.90 14.08
N GLY A 29 -10.89 5.21 14.32
CA GLY A 29 -11.07 5.82 15.66
C GLY A 29 -9.75 5.99 16.43
N GLY A 30 -8.62 5.48 15.93
CA GLY A 30 -7.29 5.69 16.51
C GLY A 30 -6.68 7.04 16.11
N ALA A 31 -5.64 7.48 16.84
CA ALA A 31 -5.00 8.80 16.69
C ALA A 31 -4.67 9.13 15.23
N ASP A 32 -4.01 8.22 14.51
CA ASP A 32 -3.54 8.46 13.15
C ASP A 32 -4.71 8.81 12.21
N SER A 33 -5.81 8.06 12.30
CA SER A 33 -6.99 8.25 11.44
C SER A 33 -7.84 9.45 11.84
N MET A 34 -7.91 9.77 13.13
CA MET A 34 -8.65 10.96 13.62
C MET A 34 -7.89 12.25 13.29
N VAL A 35 -6.55 12.22 13.36
CA VAL A 35 -5.72 13.34 12.90
C VAL A 35 -5.88 13.55 11.39
N LEU A 36 -5.86 12.47 10.59
CA LEU A 36 -6.12 12.56 9.16
C LEU A 36 -7.47 13.22 8.87
N SER A 37 -8.54 12.79 9.58
CA SER A 37 -9.88 13.34 9.41
C SER A 37 -9.95 14.83 9.77
N SER A 38 -9.24 15.23 10.82
CA SER A 38 -9.15 16.64 11.25
C SER A 38 -8.39 17.50 10.24
N LEU A 39 -7.30 17.00 9.66
CA LEU A 39 -6.54 17.68 8.61
C LEU A 39 -7.38 17.86 7.34
N PHE A 40 -8.14 16.85 6.94
CA PHE A 40 -9.07 16.96 5.81
C PHE A 40 -10.19 17.98 6.08
N LYS A 41 -10.74 18.02 7.29
CA LYS A 41 -11.71 19.04 7.67
C LYS A 41 -11.11 20.46 7.56
N MET A 42 -9.88 20.65 8.05
CA MET A 42 -9.19 21.94 8.00
C MET A 42 -8.89 22.38 6.55
N SER A 43 -8.70 21.45 5.63
CA SER A 43 -8.38 21.73 4.21
C SER A 43 -9.58 22.14 3.37
N ASN A 44 -10.80 22.05 3.89
CA ASN A 44 -12.06 22.27 3.16
C ASN A 44 -12.25 21.36 1.92
N LEU A 45 -11.55 20.26 1.84
CA LEU A 45 -11.74 19.25 0.80
C LEU A 45 -13.03 18.49 1.00
N LYS A 46 -13.64 18.00 -0.08
CA LYS A 46 -14.85 17.19 -0.01
C LYS A 46 -14.49 15.75 0.33
N PHE A 47 -14.96 15.25 1.45
CA PHE A 47 -14.69 13.87 1.85
C PHE A 47 -15.85 13.24 2.61
N GLU A 48 -15.86 11.93 2.57
CA GLU A 48 -16.73 11.05 3.34
C GLU A 48 -15.87 10.13 4.22
N ILE A 49 -16.44 9.55 5.25
CA ILE A 49 -15.71 8.67 6.17
C ILE A 49 -16.30 7.27 6.13
N ALA A 50 -15.42 6.26 5.99
CA ALA A 50 -15.75 4.85 6.13
C ALA A 50 -15.11 4.25 7.39
N HIS A 51 -15.92 3.57 8.21
CA HIS A 51 -15.49 2.80 9.36
C HIS A 51 -15.93 1.35 9.23
N ILE A 52 -15.10 0.43 9.76
CA ILE A 52 -15.45 -1.00 9.84
C ILE A 52 -15.38 -1.45 11.27
N ASN A 53 -16.50 -1.88 11.82
CA ASN A 53 -16.55 -2.53 13.12
C ASN A 53 -16.45 -4.06 12.92
N TYR A 54 -15.30 -4.62 13.31
CA TYR A 54 -15.07 -6.06 13.27
C TYR A 54 -15.56 -6.80 14.51
N HIS A 55 -15.94 -6.09 15.56
CA HIS A 55 -16.32 -6.63 16.89
C HIS A 55 -15.29 -7.58 17.53
N PHE A 56 -14.00 -7.46 17.15
CA PHE A 56 -12.94 -8.31 17.73
C PHE A 56 -12.63 -7.98 19.19
N ARG A 57 -13.00 -6.80 19.66
CA ARG A 57 -12.72 -6.28 21.00
C ARG A 57 -14.00 -5.99 21.79
N GLY A 58 -15.14 -6.54 21.35
CA GLY A 58 -16.42 -6.32 22.00
C GLY A 58 -16.75 -4.83 22.15
N GLU A 59 -16.96 -4.39 23.39
CA GLU A 59 -17.36 -2.99 23.70
C GLU A 59 -16.31 -1.95 23.24
N ASP A 60 -15.01 -2.26 23.30
CA ASP A 60 -13.99 -1.33 22.81
C ASP A 60 -14.15 -1.05 21.30
N SER A 61 -14.58 -2.03 20.50
CA SER A 61 -14.86 -1.81 19.08
C SER A 61 -16.06 -0.88 18.84
N ASN A 62 -17.09 -0.97 19.69
CA ASN A 62 -18.26 -0.10 19.63
C ASN A 62 -17.91 1.34 20.03
N LEU A 63 -17.04 1.50 21.02
CA LEU A 63 -16.55 2.82 21.45
C LEU A 63 -15.68 3.48 20.38
N ASP A 64 -14.88 2.70 19.61
CA ASP A 64 -14.12 3.23 18.47
C ASP A 64 -15.04 3.70 17.35
N GLN A 65 -16.08 2.92 17.03
CA GLN A 65 -17.12 3.32 16.08
C GLN A 65 -17.80 4.64 16.53
N LYS A 66 -18.18 4.72 17.81
CA LYS A 66 -18.89 5.89 18.35
C LYS A 66 -18.08 7.18 18.19
N ILE A 67 -16.79 7.18 18.48
CA ILE A 67 -15.97 8.40 18.33
C ILE A 67 -15.90 8.89 16.88
N VAL A 68 -15.87 7.96 15.91
CA VAL A 68 -15.91 8.30 14.48
C VAL A 68 -17.27 8.84 14.09
N GLU A 69 -18.35 8.22 14.55
CA GLU A 69 -19.73 8.64 14.29
C GLU A 69 -20.03 10.02 14.89
N ASP A 70 -19.59 10.27 16.13
CA ASP A 70 -19.72 11.57 16.81
C ASP A 70 -18.96 12.67 16.05
N PHE A 71 -17.75 12.37 15.55
CA PHE A 71 -16.99 13.29 14.70
C PHE A 71 -17.73 13.60 13.39
N CYS A 72 -18.28 12.59 12.72
CA CYS A 72 -19.05 12.76 11.49
C CYS A 72 -20.30 13.60 11.70
N THR A 73 -21.07 13.30 12.76
CA THR A 73 -22.31 14.00 13.11
C THR A 73 -22.03 15.46 13.43
N THR A 74 -21.04 15.75 14.26
CA THR A 74 -20.66 17.12 14.66
C THR A 74 -20.23 17.96 13.47
N ASN A 75 -19.56 17.34 12.47
CA ASN A 75 -19.00 18.05 11.32
C ASN A 75 -19.84 17.92 10.05
N GLN A 76 -21.03 17.28 10.11
CA GLN A 76 -21.94 17.06 8.98
C GLN A 76 -21.27 16.30 7.82
N ILE A 77 -20.44 15.31 8.16
CA ILE A 77 -19.70 14.46 7.20
C ILE A 77 -20.50 13.16 7.02
N LYS A 78 -20.64 12.72 5.77
CA LYS A 78 -21.32 11.45 5.47
C LYS A 78 -20.51 10.28 6.01
N PHE A 79 -21.17 9.41 6.76
CA PHE A 79 -20.58 8.28 7.45
C PHE A 79 -21.05 6.96 6.87
N HIS A 80 -20.11 6.09 6.52
CA HIS A 80 -20.35 4.75 6.02
C HIS A 80 -19.84 3.75 7.05
N LEU A 81 -20.75 2.93 7.56
CA LEU A 81 -20.45 1.88 8.52
C LEU A 81 -20.55 0.50 7.86
N LYS A 82 -19.52 -0.31 8.00
CA LYS A 82 -19.61 -1.75 7.84
C LYS A 82 -19.55 -2.42 9.20
N ASP A 83 -20.67 -3.01 9.55
CA ASP A 83 -20.78 -3.91 10.70
C ASP A 83 -20.52 -5.34 10.23
N VAL A 84 -19.47 -5.99 10.77
CA VAL A 84 -19.04 -7.32 10.33
C VAL A 84 -19.78 -8.41 11.11
N SER A 85 -20.56 -9.22 10.41
CA SER A 85 -21.36 -10.28 11.01
C SER A 85 -20.53 -11.50 11.47
N GLU A 86 -21.06 -12.30 12.38
CA GLU A 86 -20.43 -13.56 12.80
C GLU A 86 -20.31 -14.57 11.65
N GLU A 87 -21.24 -14.54 10.69
CA GLU A 87 -21.18 -15.39 9.48
C GLU A 87 -19.96 -15.01 8.61
N GLU A 88 -19.67 -13.71 8.43
CA GLU A 88 -18.49 -13.26 7.70
C GLU A 88 -17.20 -13.69 8.41
N LYS A 89 -17.16 -13.63 9.74
CA LYS A 89 -16.02 -14.09 10.56
C LYS A 89 -15.79 -15.60 10.45
N SER A 90 -16.83 -16.40 10.31
CA SER A 90 -16.71 -17.87 10.19
C SER A 90 -15.93 -18.31 8.95
N LYS A 91 -15.84 -17.46 7.92
CA LYS A 91 -15.09 -17.68 6.66
C LYS A 91 -13.60 -17.30 6.77
N MET A 92 -13.14 -16.88 7.93
CA MET A 92 -11.79 -16.39 8.16
C MET A 92 -10.76 -17.52 8.19
N THR A 93 -9.79 -17.49 7.28
CA THR A 93 -8.65 -18.42 7.24
C THR A 93 -7.38 -17.82 7.86
N SER A 94 -7.21 -16.50 7.73
CA SER A 94 -6.11 -15.71 8.30
C SER A 94 -6.67 -14.34 8.67
N LEU A 95 -6.63 -14.00 9.95
CA LEU A 95 -7.23 -12.77 10.48
C LEU A 95 -6.78 -11.51 9.71
N GLN A 96 -5.48 -11.35 9.52
CA GLN A 96 -4.95 -10.14 8.88
C GLN A 96 -5.30 -10.05 7.39
N ASN A 97 -5.14 -11.14 6.64
CA ASN A 97 -5.43 -11.16 5.21
C ASN A 97 -6.93 -11.02 4.94
N TRP A 98 -7.75 -11.69 5.74
CA TRP A 98 -9.20 -11.60 5.66
C TRP A 98 -9.70 -10.18 6.00
N ALA A 99 -9.26 -9.60 7.13
CA ALA A 99 -9.65 -8.26 7.51
C ALA A 99 -9.18 -7.21 6.47
N ARG A 100 -7.98 -7.41 5.90
CA ARG A 100 -7.48 -6.55 4.82
C ARG A 100 -8.38 -6.65 3.58
N LYS A 101 -8.76 -7.86 3.16
CA LYS A 101 -9.64 -8.07 2.02
C LYS A 101 -11.00 -7.40 2.24
N ILE A 102 -11.70 -7.69 3.35
CA ILE A 102 -12.99 -7.08 3.69
C ILE A 102 -12.91 -5.56 3.66
N ARG A 103 -11.82 -5.00 4.19
CA ARG A 103 -11.59 -3.55 4.24
C ARG A 103 -11.55 -2.94 2.85
N TYR A 104 -10.70 -3.45 1.98
CA TYR A 104 -10.54 -2.86 0.65
C TYR A 104 -11.74 -3.16 -0.25
N ASP A 105 -12.34 -4.34 -0.19
CA ASP A 105 -13.58 -4.66 -0.91
C ASP A 105 -14.71 -3.68 -0.52
N TYR A 106 -14.82 -3.33 0.77
CA TYR A 106 -15.80 -2.37 1.26
C TYR A 106 -15.50 -0.95 0.78
N PHE A 107 -14.24 -0.50 0.88
CA PHE A 107 -13.87 0.86 0.49
C PHE A 107 -14.02 1.09 -1.01
N PHE A 108 -13.60 0.13 -1.84
CA PHE A 108 -13.78 0.24 -3.29
C PHE A 108 -15.24 0.24 -3.71
N ARG A 109 -16.09 -0.55 -3.03
CA ARG A 109 -17.52 -0.51 -3.27
C ARG A 109 -18.11 0.88 -2.98
N ILE A 110 -17.78 1.50 -1.86
CA ILE A 110 -18.25 2.87 -1.56
C ILE A 110 -17.70 3.86 -2.59
N LEU A 111 -16.43 3.73 -2.96
CA LEU A 111 -15.81 4.60 -3.97
C LEU A 111 -16.63 4.62 -5.26
N GLU A 112 -17.09 3.46 -5.72
CA GLU A 112 -17.93 3.31 -6.91
C GLU A 112 -19.36 3.81 -6.68
N GLU A 113 -20.02 3.39 -5.58
CA GLU A 113 -21.42 3.73 -5.28
C GLU A 113 -21.61 5.25 -5.08
N GLU A 114 -20.65 5.93 -4.46
CA GLU A 114 -20.70 7.36 -4.17
C GLU A 114 -19.96 8.23 -5.20
N ASN A 115 -19.39 7.60 -6.23
CA ASN A 115 -18.60 8.26 -7.28
C ASN A 115 -17.49 9.16 -6.71
N LEU A 116 -16.71 8.61 -5.75
CA LEU A 116 -15.56 9.27 -5.15
C LEU A 116 -14.26 8.96 -5.91
N ASP A 117 -13.28 9.85 -5.86
CA ASP A 117 -12.04 9.73 -6.64
C ASP A 117 -10.98 8.87 -5.95
N TYR A 118 -10.80 9.04 -4.61
CA TYR A 118 -9.70 8.45 -3.88
C TYR A 118 -10.12 7.90 -2.50
N ILE A 119 -9.51 6.77 -2.13
CA ILE A 119 -9.49 6.27 -0.75
C ILE A 119 -8.26 6.86 -0.07
N VAL A 120 -8.40 7.35 1.16
CA VAL A 120 -7.27 7.91 1.93
C VAL A 120 -7.07 7.11 3.21
N THR A 121 -5.82 6.74 3.48
CA THR A 121 -5.46 5.97 4.68
C THR A 121 -4.37 6.67 5.49
N ALA A 122 -4.40 6.50 6.81
CA ALA A 122 -3.51 7.17 7.76
C ALA A 122 -2.19 6.43 8.01
N HIS A 123 -1.62 5.76 6.98
CA HIS A 123 -0.30 5.16 7.11
C HIS A 123 0.76 6.27 7.29
N HIS A 124 1.72 6.02 8.17
CA HIS A 124 2.73 7.00 8.57
C HIS A 124 4.17 6.42 8.52
N LEU A 125 5.19 7.21 8.81
CA LEU A 125 6.59 6.82 8.64
C LEU A 125 7.01 5.62 9.51
N ASN A 126 6.38 5.42 10.66
CA ASN A 126 6.65 4.22 11.46
C ASN A 126 6.09 2.94 10.79
N ASP A 127 4.97 3.02 10.06
CA ASP A 127 4.45 1.88 9.26
C ASP A 127 5.39 1.52 8.10
N GLU A 128 6.05 2.53 7.52
CA GLU A 128 7.11 2.36 6.53
C GLU A 128 8.28 1.57 7.12
N LEU A 129 8.74 1.96 8.30
CA LEU A 129 9.83 1.27 8.99
C LEU A 129 9.47 -0.19 9.28
N GLU A 130 8.26 -0.43 9.82
CA GLU A 130 7.76 -1.79 10.08
C GLU A 130 7.72 -2.63 8.80
N THR A 131 7.19 -2.06 7.72
CA THR A 131 7.07 -2.73 6.42
C THR A 131 8.44 -3.01 5.81
N PHE A 132 9.37 -2.05 5.90
CA PHE A 132 10.75 -2.21 5.45
C PHE A 132 11.43 -3.41 6.13
N PHE A 133 11.39 -3.49 7.46
CA PHE A 133 12.01 -4.60 8.19
C PHE A 133 11.33 -5.95 7.93
N ILE A 134 10.00 -5.98 7.79
CA ILE A 134 9.27 -7.19 7.39
C ILE A 134 9.75 -7.67 6.02
N ASN A 135 9.84 -6.77 5.04
CA ASN A 135 10.26 -7.11 3.69
C ASN A 135 11.74 -7.48 3.63
N LEU A 136 12.59 -6.78 4.37
CA LEU A 136 14.02 -7.10 4.50
C LEU A 136 14.21 -8.52 5.08
N SER A 137 13.46 -8.89 6.11
CA SER A 137 13.52 -10.23 6.72
C SER A 137 13.07 -11.35 5.78
N ARG A 138 12.31 -11.00 4.73
CA ARG A 138 11.85 -11.94 3.69
C ARG A 138 12.77 -11.99 2.47
N GLY A 139 13.87 -11.23 2.46
CA GLY A 139 14.77 -11.16 1.32
C GLY A 139 14.19 -10.42 0.12
N SER A 140 13.33 -9.43 0.34
CA SER A 140 12.72 -8.65 -0.74
C SER A 140 13.78 -7.84 -1.51
N GLY A 141 13.59 -7.73 -2.84
CA GLY A 141 14.36 -6.82 -3.70
C GLY A 141 13.94 -5.36 -3.55
N ILE A 142 14.49 -4.50 -4.45
CA ILE A 142 14.29 -3.03 -4.40
C ILE A 142 12.82 -2.63 -4.31
N LYS A 143 11.92 -3.26 -5.06
CA LYS A 143 10.48 -2.98 -5.04
C LYS A 143 9.87 -3.14 -3.64
N GLY A 144 10.26 -4.18 -2.90
CA GLY A 144 9.74 -4.40 -1.54
C GLY A 144 10.42 -3.51 -0.49
N LEU A 145 11.64 -3.01 -0.76
CA LEU A 145 12.41 -2.16 0.15
C LEU A 145 12.22 -0.67 -0.12
N SER A 146 11.51 -0.29 -1.19
CA SER A 146 11.27 1.12 -1.54
C SER A 146 10.06 1.74 -0.83
N GLY A 147 9.46 1.03 0.12
CA GLY A 147 8.38 1.54 0.97
C GLY A 147 6.97 1.16 0.53
N ILE A 148 6.00 1.77 1.20
CA ILE A 148 4.58 1.65 0.89
C ILE A 148 4.26 2.66 -0.21
N PRO A 149 3.62 2.26 -1.33
CA PRO A 149 3.26 3.22 -2.37
C PRO A 149 2.44 4.38 -1.82
N THR A 150 2.81 5.61 -2.16
CA THR A 150 2.11 6.82 -1.71
C THR A 150 0.77 7.00 -2.40
N ASN A 151 0.69 6.62 -3.70
CA ASN A 151 -0.51 6.56 -4.51
C ASN A 151 -0.49 5.26 -5.32
N GLU A 152 -1.43 4.37 -5.06
CA GLU A 152 -1.58 3.10 -5.79
C GLU A 152 -3.06 2.70 -5.81
N ASN A 153 -3.59 2.39 -6.99
CA ASN A 153 -4.98 1.94 -7.16
C ASN A 153 -5.99 2.90 -6.50
N SER A 154 -5.87 4.21 -6.74
CA SER A 154 -6.71 5.25 -6.14
C SER A 154 -6.63 5.32 -4.59
N ILE A 155 -5.56 4.81 -3.97
CA ILE A 155 -5.34 4.89 -2.53
C ILE A 155 -4.22 5.88 -2.24
N LEU A 156 -4.53 6.97 -1.54
CA LEU A 156 -3.58 8.00 -1.12
C LEU A 156 -3.14 7.81 0.33
N ARG A 157 -1.89 8.14 0.62
CA ARG A 157 -1.29 8.02 1.97
C ARG A 157 -0.51 9.29 2.34
N PRO A 158 -1.21 10.39 2.62
CA PRO A 158 -0.56 11.71 2.80
C PRO A 158 0.27 11.81 4.08
N LEU A 159 0.10 10.90 5.05
CA LEU A 159 0.84 10.93 6.31
C LEU A 159 2.15 10.12 6.29
N LEU A 160 2.54 9.47 5.18
CA LEU A 160 3.72 8.60 5.12
C LEU A 160 5.05 9.32 5.45
N LYS A 161 5.13 10.64 5.29
CA LYS A 161 6.32 11.43 5.63
C LYS A 161 6.37 11.86 7.09
N PHE A 162 5.28 11.70 7.85
CA PHE A 162 5.19 12.11 9.25
C PHE A 162 5.40 10.91 10.19
N THR A 163 6.06 11.18 11.31
CA THR A 163 6.24 10.18 12.37
C THR A 163 4.99 10.09 13.25
N LYS A 164 4.81 8.93 13.91
CA LYS A 164 3.77 8.75 14.90
C LYS A 164 3.82 9.79 16.03
N ALA A 165 5.03 10.16 16.47
CA ALA A 165 5.22 11.21 17.49
C ALA A 165 4.68 12.58 17.02
N GLU A 166 4.90 12.95 15.75
CA GLU A 166 4.36 14.19 15.19
C GLU A 166 2.84 14.15 15.08
N ILE A 167 2.25 12.99 14.73
CA ILE A 167 0.79 12.80 14.69
C ILE A 167 0.19 12.99 16.08
N TYR A 168 0.77 12.37 17.11
CA TYR A 168 0.29 12.49 18.49
C TYR A 168 0.42 13.92 19.02
N ALA A 169 1.55 14.58 18.75
CA ALA A 169 1.75 15.98 19.13
C ALA A 169 0.68 16.90 18.49
N PHE A 170 0.32 16.65 17.22
CA PHE A 170 -0.75 17.38 16.53
C PHE A 170 -2.11 17.09 17.16
N ALA A 171 -2.39 15.83 17.52
CA ALA A 171 -3.63 15.46 18.19
C ALA A 171 -3.81 16.17 19.54
N GLU A 172 -2.76 16.23 20.36
CA GLU A 172 -2.76 16.92 21.66
C GLU A 172 -2.96 18.43 21.50
N GLU A 173 -2.20 19.07 20.61
CA GLU A 173 -2.29 20.52 20.37
C GLU A 173 -3.69 20.95 19.91
N ASN A 174 -4.31 20.15 19.02
CA ASN A 174 -5.61 20.45 18.45
C ASN A 174 -6.78 19.80 19.23
N LYS A 175 -6.50 19.16 20.38
CA LYS A 175 -7.50 18.50 21.24
C LYS A 175 -8.41 17.54 20.47
N ILE A 176 -7.79 16.73 19.61
CA ILE A 176 -8.50 15.75 18.80
C ILE A 176 -8.80 14.54 19.66
N ASP A 177 -10.08 14.17 19.76
CA ASP A 177 -10.50 12.96 20.44
C ASP A 177 -10.13 11.72 19.63
N PHE A 178 -9.52 10.73 20.29
CA PHE A 178 -9.18 9.43 19.70
C PHE A 178 -9.11 8.36 20.80
N ARG A 179 -9.09 7.10 20.37
CA ARG A 179 -8.92 5.97 21.29
C ARG A 179 -7.63 5.22 20.99
N GLU A 180 -6.96 4.75 22.04
CA GLU A 180 -5.78 3.89 21.89
C GLU A 180 -6.19 2.43 21.78
N ASP A 181 -5.66 1.75 20.75
CA ASP A 181 -5.85 0.32 20.59
C ASP A 181 -4.87 -0.47 21.47
N LYS A 182 -5.37 -0.97 22.60
CA LYS A 182 -4.59 -1.80 23.54
C LYS A 182 -4.06 -3.09 22.92
N SER A 183 -4.64 -3.57 21.82
CA SER A 183 -4.15 -4.76 21.12
C SER A 183 -2.79 -4.57 20.42
N ASN A 184 -2.38 -3.32 20.18
CA ASN A 184 -1.06 -2.98 19.66
C ASN A 184 0.10 -3.36 20.60
N GLN A 185 -0.18 -3.62 21.87
CA GLN A 185 0.82 -4.02 22.87
C GLN A 185 1.17 -5.52 22.84
N LYS A 186 0.39 -6.35 22.12
CA LYS A 186 0.66 -7.79 22.02
C LYS A 186 1.69 -8.09 20.94
N ASP A 187 2.65 -8.97 21.26
CA ASP A 187 3.77 -9.35 20.36
C ASP A 187 3.46 -10.57 19.46
N ASP A 188 2.20 -10.86 19.22
CA ASP A 188 1.76 -12.01 18.43
C ASP A 188 2.24 -11.96 16.96
N TYR A 189 2.51 -10.77 16.46
CA TYR A 189 2.89 -10.55 15.07
C TYR A 189 4.26 -9.89 14.93
N LEU A 190 5.00 -10.24 13.87
CA LEU A 190 6.31 -9.64 13.56
C LEU A 190 6.25 -8.11 13.52
N ARG A 191 5.17 -7.53 12.99
CA ARG A 191 4.95 -6.09 12.96
C ARG A 191 4.96 -5.48 14.36
N ASN A 192 4.26 -6.09 15.31
CA ASN A 192 4.22 -5.62 16.69
C ASN A 192 5.60 -5.77 17.39
N LYS A 193 6.32 -6.87 17.12
CA LYS A 193 7.70 -7.02 17.64
C LYS A 193 8.64 -5.91 17.14
N ILE A 194 8.54 -5.55 15.86
CA ILE A 194 9.32 -4.43 15.31
C ILE A 194 8.92 -3.13 15.99
N ARG A 195 7.62 -2.85 16.10
CA ARG A 195 7.06 -1.65 16.74
C ARG A 195 7.47 -1.53 18.19
N ASN A 196 7.31 -2.60 18.98
CA ASN A 196 7.45 -2.56 20.42
C ASN A 196 8.90 -2.73 20.90
N HIS A 197 9.75 -3.43 20.15
CA HIS A 197 11.10 -3.76 20.59
C HIS A 197 12.21 -3.18 19.71
N LEU A 198 12.07 -3.19 18.38
CA LEU A 198 13.12 -2.71 17.50
C LEU A 198 13.12 -1.19 17.36
N THR A 199 11.95 -0.62 17.04
CA THR A 199 11.81 0.83 16.82
C THR A 199 12.28 1.66 18.02
N PRO A 200 11.92 1.35 19.29
CA PRO A 200 12.43 2.10 20.43
C PRO A 200 13.96 2.05 20.56
N LYS A 201 14.57 0.89 20.33
CA LYS A 201 16.02 0.73 20.39
C LYS A 201 16.74 1.54 19.31
N LEU A 202 16.18 1.59 18.09
CA LEU A 202 16.74 2.42 17.02
C LEU A 202 16.69 3.92 17.37
N LEU A 203 15.62 4.37 18.01
CA LEU A 203 15.46 5.75 18.46
C LEU A 203 16.34 6.07 19.66
N GLU A 204 16.60 5.10 20.55
CA GLU A 204 17.56 5.24 21.65
C GLU A 204 18.99 5.43 21.13
N ILE A 205 19.40 4.65 20.11
CA ILE A 205 20.71 4.79 19.47
C ILE A 205 20.82 6.11 18.70
N SER A 206 19.76 6.50 17.99
CA SER A 206 19.73 7.74 17.22
C SER A 206 18.33 8.37 17.26
N PRO A 207 18.12 9.45 18.00
CA PRO A 207 16.81 10.13 18.07
C PRO A 207 16.29 10.60 16.70
N GLN A 208 17.18 10.82 15.73
CA GLN A 208 16.83 11.23 14.38
C GLN A 208 16.65 10.04 13.41
N PHE A 209 16.71 8.80 13.91
CA PHE A 209 16.71 7.61 13.06
C PHE A 209 15.55 7.59 12.05
N LEU A 210 14.32 7.78 12.51
CA LEU A 210 13.14 7.79 11.62
C LEU A 210 13.25 8.84 10.51
N LYS A 211 13.70 10.04 10.84
CA LYS A 211 13.87 11.11 9.86
C LYS A 211 14.94 10.76 8.81
N GLN A 212 16.06 10.16 9.23
CA GLN A 212 17.11 9.72 8.31
C GLN A 212 16.66 8.49 7.50
N PHE A 213 15.93 7.57 8.12
CA PHE A 213 15.30 6.44 7.44
C PHE A 213 14.35 6.93 6.33
N GLY A 214 13.47 7.88 6.61
CA GLY A 214 12.57 8.47 5.60
C GLY A 214 13.32 9.06 4.41
N LYS A 215 14.46 9.74 4.63
CA LYS A 215 15.32 10.22 3.54
C LYS A 215 15.91 9.07 2.73
N SER A 216 16.45 8.05 3.38
CA SER A 216 16.99 6.87 2.69
C SER A 216 15.91 6.16 1.89
N LEU A 217 14.70 6.04 2.45
CA LEU A 217 13.56 5.42 1.78
C LEU A 217 13.15 6.20 0.53
N SER A 218 13.16 7.55 0.57
CA SER A 218 12.85 8.36 -0.62
C SER A 218 13.88 8.16 -1.75
N TYR A 219 15.17 7.96 -1.43
CA TYR A 219 16.17 7.58 -2.44
C TYR A 219 15.90 6.20 -3.02
N LEU A 220 15.56 5.21 -2.18
CA LEU A 220 15.21 3.86 -2.65
C LEU A 220 13.97 3.89 -3.53
N SER A 221 12.96 4.68 -3.18
CA SER A 221 11.76 4.86 -4.01
C SER A 221 12.11 5.46 -5.37
N SER A 222 12.91 6.54 -5.41
CA SER A 222 13.33 7.16 -6.66
C SER A 222 14.12 6.20 -7.57
N VAL A 223 14.99 5.37 -6.97
CA VAL A 223 15.72 4.32 -7.71
C VAL A 223 14.76 3.26 -8.24
N ASN A 224 13.79 2.84 -7.43
CA ASN A 224 12.78 1.88 -7.87
C ASN A 224 11.93 2.43 -9.00
N ASP A 225 11.50 3.70 -8.94
CA ASP A 225 10.70 4.34 -9.99
C ASP A 225 11.48 4.40 -11.31
N PHE A 226 12.75 4.81 -11.26
CA PHE A 226 13.64 4.75 -12.43
C PHE A 226 13.74 3.32 -12.97
N TYR A 227 13.92 2.35 -12.10
CA TYR A 227 14.05 0.94 -12.47
C TYR A 227 12.76 0.38 -13.10
N GLN A 228 11.59 0.69 -12.55
CA GLN A 228 10.31 0.29 -13.15
C GLN A 228 10.10 0.92 -14.53
N ASN A 229 10.48 2.19 -14.70
CA ASN A 229 10.43 2.86 -16.00
C ASN A 229 11.36 2.18 -17.03
N GLU A 230 12.55 1.77 -16.65
CA GLU A 230 13.47 1.06 -17.55
C GLU A 230 12.95 -0.35 -17.90
N ILE A 231 12.30 -1.04 -16.97
CA ILE A 231 11.63 -2.32 -17.26
C ILE A 231 10.52 -2.10 -18.29
N GLU A 232 9.69 -1.08 -18.11
CA GLU A 232 8.58 -0.80 -19.02
C GLU A 232 9.07 -0.40 -20.41
N LYS A 233 10.04 0.50 -20.51
CA LYS A 233 10.68 0.86 -21.78
C LYS A 233 11.25 -0.37 -22.49
N THR A 234 11.96 -1.21 -21.73
CA THR A 234 12.53 -2.45 -22.28
C THR A 234 11.45 -3.39 -22.77
N PHE A 235 10.34 -3.51 -22.01
CA PHE A 235 9.22 -4.35 -22.40
C PHE A 235 8.60 -3.85 -23.72
N GLN A 236 8.37 -2.56 -23.85
CA GLN A 236 7.84 -1.95 -25.08
C GLN A 236 8.80 -2.11 -26.27
N GLU A 237 10.12 -2.03 -26.05
CA GLU A 237 11.12 -2.22 -27.09
C GLU A 237 11.15 -3.65 -27.65
N ILE A 238 10.90 -4.65 -26.79
CA ILE A 238 10.92 -6.06 -27.19
C ILE A 238 9.55 -6.60 -27.63
N LEU A 239 8.47 -5.86 -27.35
CA LEU A 239 7.11 -6.22 -27.75
C LEU A 239 6.97 -6.11 -29.28
N THR A 240 6.57 -7.19 -29.95
CA THR A 240 6.41 -7.23 -31.41
C THR A 240 4.94 -7.29 -31.84
N GLU A 241 4.11 -8.01 -31.10
CA GLU A 241 2.69 -8.18 -31.37
C GLU A 241 1.93 -8.25 -30.04
N GLU A 242 0.72 -7.69 -30.01
CA GLU A 242 -0.19 -7.77 -28.87
C GLU A 242 -1.64 -7.89 -29.37
N ASN A 243 -2.43 -8.76 -28.73
CA ASN A 243 -3.85 -8.94 -28.96
C ASN A 243 -4.57 -9.34 -27.66
N GLU A 244 -5.88 -9.60 -27.72
CA GLU A 244 -6.67 -9.97 -26.55
C GLU A 244 -6.19 -11.27 -25.87
N GLU A 245 -5.66 -12.23 -26.65
CA GLU A 245 -5.21 -13.54 -26.16
C GLU A 245 -3.80 -13.51 -25.55
N GLY A 246 -2.98 -12.50 -25.90
CA GLY A 246 -1.61 -12.42 -25.42
C GLY A 246 -0.71 -11.49 -26.22
N PHE A 247 0.58 -11.74 -26.18
CA PHE A 247 1.59 -10.94 -26.88
C PHE A 247 2.85 -11.75 -27.22
N THR A 248 3.67 -11.20 -28.11
CA THR A 248 4.94 -11.79 -28.54
C THR A 248 6.09 -10.85 -28.21
N LEU A 249 7.17 -11.40 -27.65
CA LEU A 249 8.39 -10.68 -27.33
C LEU A 249 9.55 -11.11 -28.23
N ASN A 250 10.38 -10.16 -28.67
CA ASN A 250 11.61 -10.45 -29.40
C ASN A 250 12.68 -11.01 -28.44
N LYS A 251 12.96 -12.31 -28.56
CA LYS A 251 13.92 -13.03 -27.72
C LYS A 251 15.37 -12.56 -27.96
N GLU A 252 15.73 -12.24 -29.19
CA GLU A 252 17.11 -11.84 -29.53
C GLU A 252 17.45 -10.49 -28.88
N ILE A 253 16.54 -9.52 -28.93
CA ILE A 253 16.72 -8.23 -28.28
C ILE A 253 16.70 -8.39 -26.75
N LEU A 254 15.74 -9.17 -26.20
CA LEU A 254 15.66 -9.41 -24.76
C LEU A 254 16.96 -9.96 -24.19
N LEU A 255 17.57 -10.95 -24.84
CA LEU A 255 18.80 -11.58 -24.36
C LEU A 255 20.03 -10.67 -24.42
N GLN A 256 19.97 -9.55 -25.14
CA GLN A 256 21.03 -8.52 -25.17
C GLN A 256 20.90 -7.50 -24.00
N LYS A 257 19.77 -7.51 -23.29
CA LYS A 257 19.54 -6.58 -22.19
C LYS A 257 20.31 -7.01 -20.92
N PRO A 258 20.57 -6.09 -20.00
CA PRO A 258 21.11 -6.42 -18.69
C PRO A 258 20.33 -7.55 -18.01
N LYS A 259 21.03 -8.52 -17.43
CA LYS A 259 20.42 -9.71 -16.79
C LYS A 259 19.29 -9.34 -15.80
N VAL A 260 19.44 -8.22 -15.07
CA VAL A 260 18.45 -7.74 -14.11
C VAL A 260 17.13 -7.38 -14.79
N LEU A 261 17.14 -6.75 -15.97
CA LEU A 261 15.94 -6.42 -16.73
C LEU A 261 15.27 -7.67 -17.29
N ILE A 262 16.07 -8.62 -17.82
CA ILE A 262 15.55 -9.91 -18.29
C ILE A 262 14.79 -10.63 -17.18
N ILE A 263 15.38 -10.69 -15.98
CA ILE A 263 14.77 -11.32 -14.81
C ILE A 263 13.42 -10.67 -14.47
N GLU A 264 13.35 -9.35 -14.44
CA GLU A 264 12.10 -8.66 -14.06
C GLU A 264 11.03 -8.77 -15.16
N ILE A 265 11.40 -8.76 -16.41
CA ILE A 265 10.46 -9.01 -17.52
C ILE A 265 9.84 -10.41 -17.39
N ILE A 266 10.68 -11.42 -17.13
CA ILE A 266 10.17 -12.80 -16.94
C ILE A 266 9.32 -12.90 -15.66
N ARG A 267 9.65 -12.13 -14.59
CA ARG A 267 8.81 -12.04 -13.38
C ARG A 267 7.45 -11.42 -13.65
N LYS A 268 7.36 -10.39 -14.50
CA LYS A 268 6.07 -9.84 -14.95
C LYS A 268 5.17 -10.90 -15.60
N LEU A 269 5.75 -11.94 -16.19
CA LEU A 269 5.00 -13.08 -16.72
C LEU A 269 4.59 -14.12 -15.66
N GLY A 270 4.84 -13.84 -14.37
CA GLY A 270 4.44 -14.70 -13.26
C GLY A 270 5.43 -15.85 -12.94
N PHE A 271 6.64 -15.82 -13.48
CA PHE A 271 7.67 -16.83 -13.19
C PHE A 271 8.62 -16.37 -12.07
N THR A 272 9.13 -17.29 -11.27
CA THR A 272 9.99 -17.00 -10.13
C THR A 272 11.16 -17.99 -10.00
N GLY A 273 12.21 -17.58 -9.28
CA GLY A 273 13.32 -18.45 -8.86
C GLY A 273 13.97 -19.19 -10.03
N ILE A 274 14.06 -20.53 -9.90
CA ILE A 274 14.74 -21.42 -10.85
C ILE A 274 14.05 -21.43 -12.23
N GLU A 275 12.76 -21.12 -12.31
CA GLU A 275 12.04 -21.08 -13.60
C GLU A 275 12.58 -19.99 -14.51
N ILE A 276 12.97 -18.84 -13.97
CA ILE A 276 13.55 -17.73 -14.73
C ILE A 276 14.84 -18.17 -15.43
N GLU A 277 15.72 -18.86 -14.72
CA GLU A 277 16.97 -19.37 -15.31
C GLU A 277 16.71 -20.42 -16.39
N LYS A 278 15.72 -21.29 -16.18
CA LYS A 278 15.32 -22.27 -17.21
C LYS A 278 14.76 -21.58 -18.44
N ILE A 279 13.98 -20.53 -18.32
CA ILE A 279 13.41 -19.78 -19.45
C ILE A 279 14.52 -19.04 -20.21
N MET A 280 15.44 -18.38 -19.49
CA MET A 280 16.58 -17.69 -20.13
C MET A 280 17.44 -18.60 -20.98
N ASN A 281 17.63 -19.85 -20.55
CA ASN A 281 18.47 -20.84 -21.23
C ASN A 281 17.66 -21.81 -22.12
N ALA A 282 16.35 -21.56 -22.32
CA ALA A 282 15.49 -22.47 -23.01
C ALA A 282 15.73 -22.48 -24.53
N GLU A 283 15.82 -23.69 -25.08
CA GLU A 283 15.88 -23.93 -26.51
C GLU A 283 14.49 -23.78 -27.17
N ASN A 284 14.49 -23.68 -28.50
CA ASN A 284 13.28 -23.64 -29.32
C ASN A 284 12.37 -24.86 -29.05
N GLY A 285 11.06 -24.61 -28.95
CA GLY A 285 10.03 -25.65 -28.72
C GLY A 285 9.75 -25.95 -27.25
N LYS A 286 10.37 -25.23 -26.30
CA LYS A 286 10.05 -25.38 -24.88
C LYS A 286 8.85 -24.52 -24.47
N PHE A 287 8.05 -25.03 -23.54
CA PHE A 287 6.88 -24.37 -22.97
C PHE A 287 7.01 -24.26 -21.46
N PHE A 288 6.52 -23.14 -20.92
CA PHE A 288 6.47 -22.89 -19.48
C PHE A 288 5.11 -22.30 -19.11
N ARG A 289 4.63 -22.59 -17.89
CA ARG A 289 3.34 -22.12 -17.38
C ARG A 289 3.52 -21.44 -16.04
N SER A 290 3.00 -20.23 -15.92
CA SER A 290 2.83 -19.53 -14.66
C SER A 290 1.34 -19.50 -14.27
N SER A 291 1.01 -18.78 -13.19
CA SER A 291 -0.39 -18.52 -12.82
C SER A 291 -1.11 -17.60 -13.82
N THR A 292 -0.37 -16.75 -14.55
CA THR A 292 -0.92 -15.70 -15.40
C THR A 292 -0.73 -15.95 -16.89
N TYR A 293 0.38 -16.60 -17.29
CA TYR A 293 0.73 -16.82 -18.68
C TYR A 293 1.20 -18.26 -18.94
N GLU A 294 0.94 -18.72 -20.18
CA GLU A 294 1.65 -19.82 -20.80
C GLU A 294 2.58 -19.24 -21.87
N ILE A 295 3.88 -19.59 -21.83
CA ILE A 295 4.84 -19.08 -22.78
C ILE A 295 5.44 -20.20 -23.62
N ALA A 296 5.58 -19.95 -24.91
CA ALA A 296 6.24 -20.82 -25.87
C ALA A 296 7.55 -20.17 -26.35
N ILE A 297 8.67 -20.86 -26.16
CA ILE A 297 9.98 -20.40 -26.64
C ILE A 297 10.15 -20.81 -28.09
N LYS A 298 10.25 -19.84 -29.00
CA LYS A 298 10.62 -20.00 -30.38
C LYS A 298 12.06 -19.56 -30.64
N ARG A 299 12.55 -19.73 -31.85
CA ARG A 299 13.93 -19.40 -32.20
C ARG A 299 14.28 -17.94 -31.94
N LYS A 300 13.40 -17.01 -32.32
CA LYS A 300 13.60 -15.56 -32.20
C LYS A 300 12.57 -14.87 -31.28
N GLU A 301 11.58 -15.59 -30.77
CA GLU A 301 10.41 -15.06 -30.11
C GLU A 301 10.09 -15.82 -28.84
N ILE A 302 9.43 -15.12 -27.92
CA ILE A 302 8.72 -15.70 -26.78
C ILE A 302 7.24 -15.34 -26.98
N VAL A 303 6.41 -16.33 -27.26
CA VAL A 303 4.97 -16.13 -27.41
C VAL A 303 4.29 -16.35 -26.07
N CYS A 304 3.54 -15.36 -25.62
CA CYS A 304 2.91 -15.33 -24.30
C CYS A 304 1.39 -15.35 -24.47
N HIS A 305 0.72 -16.39 -23.96
CA HIS A 305 -0.75 -16.50 -23.94
C HIS A 305 -1.26 -16.26 -22.51
N LYS A 306 -2.27 -15.39 -22.37
CA LYS A 306 -2.96 -15.18 -21.09
C LYS A 306 -3.67 -16.48 -20.68
N ARG A 307 -3.64 -16.78 -19.40
CA ARG A 307 -4.39 -17.89 -18.82
C ARG A 307 -5.62 -17.34 -18.13
N ASN A 308 -6.78 -17.93 -18.45
CA ASN A 308 -8.06 -17.65 -17.77
C ASN A 308 -8.09 -18.25 -16.38
#